data_221102860e683ed0e15f566c6b93f87e
#
_entry.id   221102860e683ed0e15f566c6b93f87e
#
_cell.length_a   1.000
_cell.length_b   1.000
_cell.length_c   1.000
_cell.angle_alpha   90.00
_cell.angle_beta   90.00
_cell.angle_gamma   90.00
#
_symmetry.space_group_name_H-M   'P 1'
#
loop_
_entity.id
_entity.type
_entity.pdbx_description
1 polymer ?
#
loop_
_entity_poly.entity_id
_entity_poly.type
_entity_poly.pdbx_seq_one_letter_code
_entity_poly.pdbx_strand_id
1 'polypeptide(L)'
;MGYKSQIEEMIKTINAHAISYAGGKEIDYRVQKAMRMIPRHNFVPHFPYEDRPVPIGHGQTISQPFIVAYMTDMLDISPLHTVLEIGTGSGYQAAVLSEVALKVYTVERIKALAKQTKILLEHYSNVHMKVSNGYNGWKENAPYDRIMVTATTKDLIPPQALVSQLKDGGKMILPMTRPAGYQELVLVTKTGKTYTEKSLIGVRFVPL
;
A
#
# COMPACT_ATOMS: atom_id res chain seq x y z
N MET A 1 -13.04 -18.84 -17.23
CA MET A 1 -11.60 -18.53 -17.19
C MET A 1 -11.08 -18.88 -15.81
N GLY A 2 -10.04 -19.68 -15.69
CA GLY A 2 -9.47 -20.04 -14.38
C GLY A 2 -8.70 -18.88 -13.76
N TYR A 3 -8.50 -18.90 -12.44
CA TYR A 3 -7.81 -17.82 -11.70
C TYR A 3 -6.42 -17.48 -12.27
N LYS A 4 -5.66 -18.48 -12.70
CA LYS A 4 -4.33 -18.26 -13.31
C LYS A 4 -4.40 -17.33 -14.53
N SER A 5 -5.36 -17.53 -15.42
CA SER A 5 -5.55 -16.68 -16.61
C SER A 5 -6.01 -15.27 -16.20
N GLN A 6 -6.86 -15.14 -15.18
CA GLN A 6 -7.30 -13.83 -14.69
C GLN A 6 -6.15 -13.05 -14.04
N ILE A 7 -5.24 -13.73 -13.33
CA ILE A 7 -4.04 -13.11 -12.75
C ILE A 7 -3.15 -12.55 -13.86
N GLU A 8 -2.88 -13.32 -14.91
CA GLU A 8 -2.03 -12.83 -16.01
C GLU A 8 -2.68 -11.67 -16.77
N GLU A 9 -3.99 -11.67 -16.94
CA GLU A 9 -4.70 -10.55 -17.55
C GLU A 9 -4.66 -9.29 -16.67
N MET A 10 -4.83 -9.45 -15.36
CA MET A 10 -4.64 -8.36 -14.39
C MET A 10 -3.22 -7.76 -14.50
N ILE A 11 -2.18 -8.59 -14.57
CA ILE A 11 -0.79 -8.10 -14.68
C ILE A 11 -0.57 -7.34 -16.01
N LYS A 12 -1.11 -7.81 -17.11
CA LYS A 12 -1.06 -7.08 -18.39
C LYS A 12 -1.74 -5.72 -18.29
N THR A 13 -2.91 -5.66 -17.70
CA THR A 13 -3.66 -4.41 -17.48
C THR A 13 -2.88 -3.44 -16.59
N ILE A 14 -2.28 -3.93 -15.50
CA ILE A 14 -1.41 -3.14 -14.63
C ILE A 14 -0.25 -2.52 -15.42
N ASN A 15 0.45 -3.30 -16.23
CA ASN A 15 1.57 -2.80 -17.03
C ASN A 15 1.12 -1.79 -18.10
N ALA A 16 -0.02 -2.02 -18.75
CA ALA A 16 -0.58 -1.06 -19.69
C ALA A 16 -0.90 0.29 -19.01
N HIS A 17 -1.46 0.28 -17.82
CA HIS A 17 -1.69 1.50 -17.02
C HIS A 17 -0.37 2.15 -16.60
N ALA A 18 0.62 1.39 -16.15
CA ALA A 18 1.93 1.92 -15.76
C ALA A 18 2.61 2.65 -16.92
N ILE A 19 2.59 2.07 -18.10
CA ILE A 19 3.13 2.68 -19.33
C ILE A 19 2.36 3.95 -19.70
N SER A 20 1.02 3.92 -19.64
CA SER A 20 0.19 5.04 -20.12
C SER A 20 0.13 6.21 -19.15
N TYR A 21 0.15 5.97 -17.85
CA TYR A 21 -0.17 6.99 -16.83
C TYR A 21 0.92 7.24 -15.80
N ALA A 22 1.94 6.38 -15.71
CA ALA A 22 2.87 6.37 -14.58
C ALA A 22 4.35 6.37 -14.98
N GLY A 23 4.70 7.03 -16.06
CA GLY A 23 6.09 7.27 -16.44
C GLY A 23 6.64 6.39 -17.57
N GLY A 24 5.77 5.68 -18.30
CA GLY A 24 6.16 4.99 -19.53
C GLY A 24 6.93 3.69 -19.34
N LYS A 25 6.92 3.11 -18.14
CA LYS A 25 7.61 1.86 -17.81
C LYS A 25 6.65 0.84 -17.19
N GLU A 26 6.92 -0.43 -17.43
CA GLU A 26 6.25 -1.50 -16.72
C GLU A 26 6.62 -1.50 -15.23
N ILE A 27 5.76 -2.08 -14.41
CA ILE A 27 6.01 -2.34 -12.98
C ILE A 27 7.20 -3.30 -12.83
N ASP A 28 8.04 -3.09 -11.83
CA ASP A 28 9.17 -3.98 -11.52
C ASP A 28 8.70 -5.44 -11.44
N TYR A 29 9.48 -6.34 -12.04
CA TYR A 29 9.18 -7.77 -12.10
C TYR A 29 8.98 -8.39 -10.71
N ARG A 30 9.69 -7.93 -9.69
CA ARG A 30 9.56 -8.44 -8.30
C ARG A 30 8.17 -8.16 -7.75
N VAL A 31 7.62 -6.98 -8.04
CA VAL A 31 6.25 -6.61 -7.65
C VAL A 31 5.23 -7.43 -8.43
N GLN A 32 5.41 -7.56 -9.74
CA GLN A 32 4.56 -8.43 -10.56
C GLN A 32 4.58 -9.88 -10.05
N LYS A 33 5.76 -10.41 -9.70
CA LYS A 33 5.92 -11.75 -9.13
C LYS A 33 5.17 -11.89 -7.80
N ALA A 34 5.33 -10.93 -6.89
CA ALA A 34 4.62 -10.90 -5.62
C ALA A 34 3.10 -10.96 -5.82
N MET A 35 2.56 -10.15 -6.74
CA MET A 35 1.12 -10.14 -7.01
C MET A 35 0.61 -11.44 -7.66
N ARG A 36 1.45 -12.15 -8.43
CA ARG A 36 1.12 -13.51 -8.93
C ARG A 36 1.07 -14.55 -7.82
N MET A 37 1.93 -14.41 -6.81
CA MET A 37 2.01 -15.34 -5.68
C MET A 37 0.88 -15.14 -4.67
N ILE A 38 0.32 -13.93 -4.57
CA ILE A 38 -0.74 -13.60 -3.62
C ILE A 38 -2.11 -13.65 -4.32
N PRO A 39 -2.91 -14.72 -4.12
CA PRO A 39 -4.20 -14.86 -4.79
C PRO A 39 -5.21 -13.84 -4.24
N ARG A 40 -5.46 -12.77 -5.01
CA ARG A 40 -6.32 -11.67 -4.59
C ARG A 40 -7.76 -12.09 -4.25
N HIS A 41 -8.26 -13.18 -4.84
CA HIS A 41 -9.57 -13.74 -4.53
C HIS A 41 -9.72 -14.27 -3.10
N ASN A 42 -8.62 -14.47 -2.36
CA ASN A 42 -8.67 -14.79 -0.93
C ASN A 42 -9.00 -13.55 -0.07
N PHE A 43 -8.84 -12.34 -0.60
CA PHE A 43 -9.00 -11.06 0.11
C PHE A 43 -10.26 -10.30 -0.28
N VAL A 44 -10.88 -10.67 -1.39
CA VAL A 44 -12.15 -10.10 -1.86
C VAL A 44 -12.93 -11.12 -2.70
N PRO A 45 -14.23 -11.39 -2.36
CA PRO A 45 -14.96 -12.48 -3.00
C PRO A 45 -15.49 -12.15 -4.41
N HIS A 46 -15.66 -10.85 -4.71
CA HIS A 46 -16.26 -10.41 -5.97
C HIS A 46 -15.27 -9.62 -6.80
N PHE A 47 -15.23 -9.90 -8.11
CA PHE A 47 -14.38 -9.19 -9.08
C PHE A 47 -12.91 -9.04 -8.67
N PRO A 48 -12.25 -10.10 -8.16
CA PRO A 48 -10.95 -9.99 -7.52
C PRO A 48 -9.84 -9.51 -8.45
N TYR A 49 -9.97 -9.73 -9.76
CA TYR A 49 -8.94 -9.43 -10.75
C TYR A 49 -9.31 -8.30 -11.70
N GLU A 50 -10.48 -7.67 -11.52
CA GLU A 50 -10.79 -6.44 -12.23
C GLU A 50 -9.93 -5.28 -11.72
N ASP A 51 -9.42 -4.46 -12.63
CA ASP A 51 -8.53 -3.34 -12.27
C ASP A 51 -9.32 -2.11 -11.78
N ARG A 52 -10.01 -2.30 -10.67
CA ARG A 52 -10.78 -1.28 -9.96
C ARG A 52 -10.79 -1.52 -8.45
N PRO A 53 -11.08 -0.50 -7.63
CA PRO A 53 -11.34 -0.71 -6.21
C PRO A 53 -12.63 -1.50 -6.01
N VAL A 54 -12.65 -2.38 -4.99
CA VAL A 54 -13.83 -3.20 -4.64
C VAL A 54 -14.17 -3.02 -3.17
N PRO A 55 -15.47 -2.85 -2.80
CA PRO A 55 -15.87 -2.72 -1.40
C PRO A 55 -15.53 -3.97 -0.57
N ILE A 56 -15.06 -3.74 0.67
CA ILE A 56 -14.74 -4.78 1.66
C ILE A 56 -15.56 -4.63 2.96
N GLY A 57 -16.58 -3.80 2.94
CA GLY A 57 -17.38 -3.46 4.11
C GLY A 57 -16.87 -2.24 4.88
N HIS A 58 -17.65 -1.80 5.84
CA HIS A 58 -17.32 -0.65 6.71
C HIS A 58 -16.96 0.65 5.97
N GLY A 59 -17.50 0.86 4.75
CA GLY A 59 -17.16 2.00 3.90
C GLY A 59 -15.75 1.97 3.33
N GLN A 60 -15.05 0.84 3.43
CA GLN A 60 -13.68 0.67 2.93
C GLN A 60 -13.64 -0.17 1.65
N THR A 61 -12.52 -0.06 0.93
CA THR A 61 -12.28 -0.81 -0.31
C THR A 61 -10.90 -1.46 -0.29
N ILE A 62 -10.78 -2.61 -0.97
CA ILE A 62 -9.48 -3.08 -1.43
C ILE A 62 -9.08 -2.23 -2.63
N SER A 63 -7.86 -1.69 -2.63
CA SER A 63 -7.37 -0.81 -3.70
C SER A 63 -7.36 -1.50 -5.06
N GLN A 64 -7.50 -0.70 -6.13
CA GLN A 64 -7.31 -1.15 -7.52
C GLN A 64 -5.96 -1.88 -7.66
N PRO A 65 -5.88 -3.01 -8.38
CA PRO A 65 -4.64 -3.75 -8.59
C PRO A 65 -3.49 -2.89 -9.11
N PHE A 66 -3.73 -2.01 -10.09
CA PHE A 66 -2.71 -1.07 -10.56
C PHE A 66 -2.16 -0.19 -9.43
N ILE A 67 -3.00 0.33 -8.54
CA ILE A 67 -2.57 1.18 -7.42
C ILE A 67 -1.70 0.39 -6.43
N VAL A 68 -2.09 -0.86 -6.11
CA VAL A 68 -1.27 -1.75 -5.26
C VAL A 68 0.13 -1.94 -5.88
N ALA A 69 0.18 -2.27 -7.16
CA ALA A 69 1.43 -2.47 -7.88
C ALA A 69 2.28 -1.19 -7.90
N TYR A 70 1.68 -0.07 -8.31
CA TYR A 70 2.36 1.21 -8.48
C TYR A 70 2.92 1.76 -7.17
N MET A 71 2.14 1.71 -6.09
CA MET A 71 2.62 2.16 -4.78
C MET A 71 3.77 1.29 -4.26
N THR A 72 3.71 -0.02 -4.49
CA THR A 72 4.77 -0.95 -4.09
C THR A 72 6.06 -0.70 -4.88
N ASP A 73 5.94 -0.47 -6.18
CA ASP A 73 7.05 -0.19 -7.10
C ASP A 73 7.75 1.14 -6.76
N MET A 74 6.96 2.21 -6.57
CA MET A 74 7.48 3.55 -6.25
C MET A 74 8.23 3.61 -4.93
N LEU A 75 7.93 2.73 -3.98
CA LEU A 75 8.67 2.64 -2.72
C LEU A 75 10.05 1.99 -2.87
N ASP A 76 10.32 1.32 -3.99
CA ASP A 76 11.61 0.69 -4.24
C ASP A 76 12.05 -0.18 -3.04
N ILE A 77 11.25 -1.20 -2.75
CA ILE A 77 11.42 -2.04 -1.56
C ILE A 77 12.52 -3.08 -1.81
N SER A 78 13.48 -3.17 -0.90
CA SER A 78 14.50 -4.23 -0.86
C SER A 78 14.03 -5.40 0.03
N PRO A 79 14.44 -6.64 -0.25
CA PRO A 79 14.19 -7.78 0.63
C PRO A 79 14.77 -7.65 2.05
N LEU A 80 15.59 -6.63 2.31
CA LEU A 80 16.14 -6.33 3.63
C LEU A 80 15.36 -5.24 4.38
N HIS A 81 14.37 -4.63 3.74
CA HIS A 81 13.62 -3.52 4.30
C HIS A 81 12.55 -3.95 5.30
N THR A 82 12.39 -3.15 6.35
CA THR A 82 11.23 -3.17 7.25
C THR A 82 10.25 -2.11 6.79
N VAL A 83 9.01 -2.52 6.54
CA VAL A 83 7.94 -1.68 5.97
C VAL A 83 6.83 -1.48 7.00
N LEU A 84 6.32 -0.25 7.11
CA LEU A 84 5.07 0.05 7.82
C LEU A 84 3.97 0.34 6.80
N GLU A 85 2.86 -0.36 6.92
CA GLU A 85 1.61 -0.05 6.21
C GLU A 85 0.60 0.59 7.17
N ILE A 86 -0.06 1.65 6.70
CA ILE A 86 -1.17 2.29 7.40
C ILE A 86 -2.46 2.07 6.61
N GLY A 87 -3.40 1.35 7.21
CA GLY A 87 -4.64 0.93 6.57
C GLY A 87 -4.58 -0.50 6.04
N THR A 88 -4.60 -1.50 6.94
CA THR A 88 -4.54 -2.92 6.57
C THR A 88 -5.69 -3.34 5.66
N GLY A 89 -6.90 -2.83 5.93
CA GLY A 89 -8.10 -3.12 5.15
C GLY A 89 -8.34 -4.63 4.98
N SER A 90 -8.34 -5.10 3.73
CA SER A 90 -8.48 -6.53 3.42
C SER A 90 -7.25 -7.37 3.78
N GLY A 91 -6.07 -6.75 3.96
CA GLY A 91 -4.79 -7.42 4.14
C GLY A 91 -4.04 -7.73 2.84
N TYR A 92 -4.64 -7.48 1.67
CA TYR A 92 -4.01 -7.80 0.39
C TYR A 92 -2.69 -7.05 0.16
N GLN A 93 -2.65 -5.75 0.45
CA GLN A 93 -1.43 -4.97 0.30
C GLN A 93 -0.35 -5.44 1.28
N ALA A 94 -0.69 -5.74 2.54
CA ALA A 94 0.25 -6.32 3.51
C ALA A 94 0.82 -7.65 3.01
N ALA A 95 -0.01 -8.53 2.43
CA ALA A 95 0.42 -9.79 1.86
C ALA A 95 1.34 -9.59 0.63
N VAL A 96 1.05 -8.64 -0.25
CA VAL A 96 1.96 -8.30 -1.37
C VAL A 96 3.30 -7.77 -0.84
N LEU A 97 3.27 -6.90 0.16
CA LEU A 97 4.49 -6.36 0.80
C LEU A 97 5.33 -7.48 1.44
N SER A 98 4.71 -8.52 1.99
CA SER A 98 5.42 -9.64 2.63
C SER A 98 6.34 -10.40 1.67
N GLU A 99 6.02 -10.41 0.37
CA GLU A 99 6.82 -11.08 -0.67
C GLU A 99 8.05 -10.28 -1.12
N VAL A 100 8.08 -8.97 -0.83
CA VAL A 100 9.15 -8.07 -1.30
C VAL A 100 9.96 -7.44 -0.16
N ALA A 101 9.55 -7.60 1.09
CA ALA A 101 10.18 -7.01 2.28
C ALA A 101 10.64 -8.07 3.28
N LEU A 102 11.60 -7.71 4.12
CA LEU A 102 12.03 -8.54 5.25
C LEU A 102 10.91 -8.69 6.29
N LYS A 103 10.27 -7.58 6.64
CA LYS A 103 9.25 -7.52 7.67
C LYS A 103 8.22 -6.43 7.36
N VAL A 104 6.96 -6.74 7.59
CA VAL A 104 5.83 -5.83 7.39
C VAL A 104 5.11 -5.61 8.72
N TYR A 105 4.96 -4.37 9.11
CA TYR A 105 4.07 -3.94 10.18
C TYR A 105 2.87 -3.26 9.56
N THR A 106 1.66 -3.62 9.99
CA THR A 106 0.44 -3.02 9.43
C THR A 106 -0.51 -2.58 10.53
N VAL A 107 -1.12 -1.41 10.34
CA VAL A 107 -2.01 -0.78 11.34
C VAL A 107 -3.40 -0.60 10.75
N GLU A 108 -4.41 -1.12 11.47
CA GLU A 108 -5.83 -0.98 11.13
C GLU A 108 -6.59 -0.29 12.27
N ARG A 109 -7.44 0.70 11.94
CA ARG A 109 -8.26 1.40 12.95
C ARG A 109 -9.61 0.74 13.19
N ILE A 110 -10.15 0.04 12.20
CA ILE A 110 -11.47 -0.57 12.25
C ILE A 110 -11.36 -1.98 12.84
N LYS A 111 -11.72 -2.13 14.12
CA LYS A 111 -11.61 -3.40 14.85
C LYS A 111 -12.28 -4.59 14.15
N ALA A 112 -13.43 -4.36 13.51
CA ALA A 112 -14.16 -5.41 12.79
C ALA A 112 -13.38 -5.93 11.59
N LEU A 113 -12.81 -5.03 10.76
CA LEU A 113 -11.92 -5.40 9.66
C LEU A 113 -10.67 -6.12 10.18
N ALA A 114 -10.03 -5.54 11.19
CA ALA A 114 -8.83 -6.13 11.79
C ALA A 114 -9.04 -7.56 12.25
N LYS A 115 -10.19 -7.87 12.85
CA LYS A 115 -10.53 -9.23 13.28
C LYS A 115 -10.61 -10.22 12.11
N GLN A 116 -11.22 -9.82 11.00
CA GLN A 116 -11.34 -10.64 9.79
C GLN A 116 -9.98 -10.82 9.11
N THR A 117 -9.27 -9.72 8.92
CA THR A 117 -7.99 -9.67 8.20
C THR A 117 -6.89 -10.43 8.94
N LYS A 118 -6.90 -10.42 10.28
CA LYS A 118 -5.93 -11.15 11.09
C LYS A 118 -5.86 -12.63 10.71
N ILE A 119 -7.02 -13.27 10.50
CA ILE A 119 -7.09 -14.69 10.12
C ILE A 119 -6.37 -14.93 8.78
N LEU A 120 -6.57 -14.05 7.81
CA LEU A 120 -5.92 -14.15 6.51
C LEU A 120 -4.41 -13.93 6.59
N LEU A 121 -3.98 -13.01 7.46
CA LEU A 121 -2.58 -12.65 7.61
C LEU A 121 -1.77 -13.63 8.47
N GLU A 122 -2.39 -14.56 9.20
CA GLU A 122 -1.70 -15.61 9.96
C GLU A 122 -0.80 -16.51 9.09
N HIS A 123 -1.09 -16.60 7.78
CA HIS A 123 -0.27 -17.35 6.82
C HIS A 123 1.03 -16.63 6.40
N TYR A 124 1.21 -15.36 6.79
CA TYR A 124 2.37 -14.55 6.42
C TYR A 124 3.22 -14.26 7.66
N SER A 125 4.21 -15.11 7.93
CA SER A 125 4.99 -15.11 9.17
C SER A 125 5.78 -13.82 9.43
N ASN A 126 6.07 -13.04 8.39
CA ASN A 126 6.78 -11.76 8.47
C ASN A 126 5.83 -10.54 8.54
N VAL A 127 4.50 -10.76 8.62
CA VAL A 127 3.50 -9.69 8.77
C VAL A 127 3.03 -9.60 10.22
N HIS A 128 3.11 -8.41 10.79
CA HIS A 128 2.65 -8.10 12.15
C HIS A 128 1.57 -7.03 12.08
N MET A 129 0.41 -7.29 12.71
CA MET A 129 -0.73 -6.38 12.67
C MET A 129 -1.08 -5.82 14.05
N LYS A 130 -1.42 -4.53 14.11
CA LYS A 130 -1.89 -3.81 15.30
C LYS A 130 -3.20 -3.06 15.01
N VAL A 131 -4.11 -3.10 15.98
CA VAL A 131 -5.31 -2.23 15.96
C VAL A 131 -4.97 -0.92 16.63
N SER A 132 -4.89 0.17 15.84
CA SER A 132 -4.53 1.50 16.36
C SER A 132 -4.96 2.61 15.40
N ASN A 133 -4.82 3.87 15.83
CA ASN A 133 -4.96 5.03 14.96
C ASN A 133 -3.74 5.12 14.02
N GLY A 134 -3.98 5.07 12.70
CA GLY A 134 -2.93 5.10 11.67
C GLY A 134 -2.06 6.37 11.67
N TYR A 135 -2.61 7.51 12.08
CA TYR A 135 -1.83 8.76 12.21
C TYR A 135 -0.62 8.64 13.15
N ASN A 136 -0.70 7.76 14.15
CA ASN A 136 0.38 7.56 15.12
C ASN A 136 1.46 6.59 14.63
N GLY A 137 1.21 5.86 13.54
CA GLY A 137 2.08 4.80 13.09
C GLY A 137 2.23 3.65 14.10
N TRP A 138 3.43 3.07 14.12
CA TRP A 138 3.79 2.03 15.09
C TRP A 138 5.19 2.27 15.65
N LYS A 139 5.26 3.22 16.59
CA LYS A 139 6.50 3.80 17.10
C LYS A 139 7.46 2.77 17.74
N GLU A 140 6.91 1.74 18.38
CA GLU A 140 7.69 0.72 19.09
C GLU A 140 8.56 -0.15 18.17
N ASN A 141 8.24 -0.16 16.86
CA ASN A 141 8.98 -0.91 15.84
C ASN A 141 9.74 -0.01 14.84
N ALA A 142 9.73 1.31 15.07
CA ALA A 142 10.50 2.25 14.28
C ALA A 142 12.02 2.14 14.59
N PRO A 143 12.91 2.60 13.67
CA PRO A 143 12.59 3.27 12.40
C PRO A 143 12.36 2.30 11.24
N TYR A 144 11.54 2.74 10.26
CA TYR A 144 11.19 1.98 9.05
C TYR A 144 11.98 2.43 7.83
N ASP A 145 12.31 1.48 6.96
CA ASP A 145 12.91 1.79 5.66
C ASP A 145 11.89 2.40 4.71
N ARG A 146 10.65 1.90 4.78
CA ARG A 146 9.54 2.33 3.92
C ARG A 146 8.25 2.45 4.71
N ILE A 147 7.43 3.43 4.35
CA ILE A 147 6.06 3.58 4.88
C ILE A 147 5.10 3.69 3.70
N MET A 148 4.02 2.91 3.74
CA MET A 148 2.91 2.98 2.79
C MET A 148 1.64 3.36 3.51
N VAL A 149 0.95 4.40 3.05
CA VAL A 149 -0.34 4.82 3.59
C VAL A 149 -1.41 4.57 2.53
N THR A 150 -2.39 3.73 2.85
CA THR A 150 -3.46 3.31 1.93
C THR A 150 -4.79 4.04 2.16
N ALA A 151 -4.74 5.16 2.85
CA ALA A 151 -5.87 6.06 3.09
C ALA A 151 -5.41 7.51 2.95
N THR A 152 -6.30 8.43 2.52
CA THR A 152 -5.91 9.82 2.31
C THR A 152 -5.88 10.61 3.60
N THR A 153 -4.87 11.47 3.76
CA THR A 153 -4.83 12.46 4.82
C THR A 153 -5.57 13.73 4.38
N LYS A 154 -6.18 14.43 5.34
CA LYS A 154 -6.76 15.76 5.10
C LYS A 154 -5.73 16.88 5.25
N ASP A 155 -4.56 16.56 5.77
CA ASP A 155 -3.50 17.50 6.01
C ASP A 155 -2.79 17.85 4.70
N LEU A 156 -2.35 19.12 4.57
CA LEU A 156 -1.59 19.59 3.41
C LEU A 156 -0.10 19.18 3.46
N ILE A 157 0.32 18.60 4.58
CA ILE A 157 1.67 18.09 4.80
C ILE A 157 1.62 16.64 5.26
N PRO A 158 2.66 15.84 5.00
CA PRO A 158 2.75 14.47 5.49
C PRO A 158 2.67 14.40 7.03
N PRO A 159 1.98 13.40 7.60
CA PRO A 159 1.89 13.24 9.06
C PRO A 159 3.27 13.15 9.70
N GLN A 160 3.61 14.13 10.55
CA GLN A 160 4.95 14.24 11.14
C GLN A 160 5.31 13.03 12.00
N ALA A 161 4.33 12.41 12.64
CA ALA A 161 4.53 11.18 13.39
C ALA A 161 5.02 10.03 12.50
N LEU A 162 4.56 9.95 11.24
CA LEU A 162 5.03 8.94 10.27
C LEU A 162 6.40 9.31 9.73
N VAL A 163 6.63 10.60 9.37
CA VAL A 163 7.93 11.07 8.90
C VAL A 163 9.03 10.83 9.93
N SER A 164 8.73 11.06 11.22
CA SER A 164 9.69 10.82 12.32
C SER A 164 10.07 9.35 12.45
N GLN A 165 9.18 8.43 12.06
CA GLN A 165 9.40 6.98 12.10
C GLN A 165 10.14 6.43 10.87
N LEU A 166 10.41 7.24 9.84
CA LEU A 166 11.28 6.84 8.74
C LEU A 166 12.76 6.88 9.14
N LYS A 167 13.55 5.95 8.63
CA LYS A 167 15.01 6.04 8.59
C LYS A 167 15.45 7.25 7.77
N ASP A 168 16.68 7.70 7.96
CA ASP A 168 17.31 8.62 7.02
C ASP A 168 17.46 7.93 5.64
N GLY A 169 17.13 8.64 4.55
CA GLY A 169 16.98 8.06 3.22
C GLY A 169 15.71 7.19 3.02
N GLY A 170 14.90 7.02 4.07
CA GLY A 170 13.65 6.27 4.00
C GLY A 170 12.60 6.97 3.15
N LYS A 171 11.71 6.19 2.54
CA LYS A 171 10.64 6.70 1.66
C LYS A 171 9.26 6.40 2.24
N MET A 172 8.33 7.33 2.06
CA MET A 172 6.91 7.12 2.35
C MET A 172 6.07 7.45 1.12
N ILE A 173 5.09 6.61 0.81
CA ILE A 173 4.10 6.88 -0.23
C ILE A 173 2.72 7.02 0.41
N LEU A 174 2.01 8.09 0.07
CA LEU A 174 0.69 8.38 0.63
C LEU A 174 -0.17 9.18 -0.33
N PRO A 175 -1.51 8.96 -0.32
CA PRO A 175 -2.44 9.87 -0.98
C PRO A 175 -2.66 11.11 -0.10
N MET A 176 -2.56 12.29 -0.69
CA MET A 176 -2.79 13.58 -0.03
C MET A 176 -3.90 14.35 -0.71
N THR A 177 -4.80 14.95 0.09
CA THR A 177 -5.82 15.87 -0.44
C THR A 177 -5.19 17.26 -0.61
N ARG A 178 -5.28 17.80 -1.82
CA ARG A 178 -4.77 19.13 -2.14
C ARG A 178 -5.85 20.22 -1.99
N PRO A 179 -5.47 21.52 -1.90
CA PRO A 179 -6.42 22.61 -1.63
C PRO A 179 -7.63 22.66 -2.56
N ALA A 180 -7.47 22.26 -3.83
CA ALA A 180 -8.57 22.20 -4.80
C ALA A 180 -9.52 21.00 -4.64
N GLY A 181 -9.33 20.17 -3.59
CA GLY A 181 -10.18 19.01 -3.29
C GLY A 181 -9.85 17.74 -4.07
N TYR A 182 -8.87 17.77 -4.96
CA TYR A 182 -8.38 16.55 -5.61
C TYR A 182 -7.36 15.83 -4.73
N GLN A 183 -7.17 14.55 -5.00
CA GLN A 183 -6.15 13.74 -4.32
C GLN A 183 -5.06 13.34 -5.30
N GLU A 184 -3.83 13.37 -4.82
CA GLU A 184 -2.69 12.85 -5.55
C GLU A 184 -1.84 11.96 -4.66
N LEU A 185 -1.18 11.01 -5.29
CA LEU A 185 -0.19 10.17 -4.65
C LEU A 185 1.13 10.93 -4.58
N VAL A 186 1.71 10.97 -3.38
CA VAL A 186 2.95 11.70 -3.10
C VAL A 186 4.01 10.73 -2.57
N LEU A 187 5.21 10.82 -3.11
CA LEU A 187 6.38 10.15 -2.59
C LEU A 187 7.21 11.13 -1.76
N VAL A 188 7.35 10.82 -0.48
CA VAL A 188 8.17 11.57 0.48
C VAL A 188 9.49 10.84 0.66
N THR A 189 10.60 11.57 0.63
CA THR A 189 11.94 11.03 0.95
C THR A 189 12.53 11.82 2.11
N LYS A 190 12.84 11.14 3.21
CA LYS A 190 13.45 11.77 4.39
C LYS A 190 14.94 11.96 4.20
N THR A 191 15.44 13.13 4.60
CA THR A 191 16.87 13.47 4.61
C THR A 191 17.18 14.19 5.92
N GLY A 192 17.80 13.49 6.85
CA GLY A 192 18.07 14.00 8.19
C GLY A 192 16.80 14.42 8.92
N LYS A 193 16.67 15.72 9.23
CA LYS A 193 15.50 16.31 9.90
C LYS A 193 14.43 16.85 8.95
N THR A 194 14.68 16.82 7.64
CA THR A 194 13.80 17.34 6.59
C THR A 194 13.28 16.22 5.69
N TYR A 195 12.47 16.57 4.72
CA TYR A 195 12.03 15.66 3.67
C TYR A 195 11.75 16.42 2.37
N THR A 196 11.76 15.70 1.26
CA THR A 196 11.31 16.20 -0.04
C THR A 196 10.03 15.47 -0.44
N GLU A 197 9.19 16.13 -1.22
CA GLU A 197 7.97 15.57 -1.80
C GLU A 197 8.09 15.52 -3.32
N LYS A 198 7.60 14.42 -3.91
CA LYS A 198 7.42 14.27 -5.34
C LYS A 198 5.98 13.86 -5.61
N SER A 199 5.23 14.72 -6.30
CA SER A 199 3.89 14.37 -6.81
C SER A 199 4.01 13.30 -7.90
N LEU A 200 3.12 12.32 -7.88
CA LEU A 200 3.11 11.19 -8.79
C LEU A 200 1.87 11.23 -9.71
N ILE A 201 0.79 10.58 -9.32
CA ILE A 201 -0.45 10.46 -10.11
C ILE A 201 -1.67 10.91 -9.31
N GLY A 202 -2.72 11.33 -10.01
CA GLY A 202 -4.04 11.59 -9.41
C GLY A 202 -4.68 10.30 -8.94
N VAL A 203 -5.29 10.30 -7.75
CA VAL A 203 -5.90 9.12 -7.11
C VAL A 203 -7.17 9.48 -6.36
N ARG A 204 -7.89 8.45 -5.88
CA ARG A 204 -9.01 8.62 -4.97
C ARG A 204 -9.00 7.52 -3.90
N PHE A 205 -8.79 7.91 -2.66
CA PHE A 205 -8.75 7.03 -1.50
C PHE A 205 -9.81 7.41 -0.46
N VAL A 206 -10.16 6.44 0.38
CA VAL A 206 -10.95 6.67 1.59
C VAL A 206 -10.13 7.46 2.62
N PRO A 207 -10.79 8.22 3.54
CA PRO A 207 -10.07 8.96 4.60
C PRO A 207 -9.37 8.03 5.59
N LEU A 208 -8.19 8.46 6.05
CA LEU A 208 -7.41 7.83 7.11
C LEU A 208 -8.11 7.85 8.47
#